data_fa1f79eb895924fa8f6759e3b862a60d
#
_entry.id   fa1f79eb895924fa8f6759e3b862a60d
#
_cell.length_a   1.000
_cell.length_b   1.000
_cell.length_c   1.000
_cell.angle_alpha   90.00
_cell.angle_beta   90.00
_cell.angle_gamma   90.00
#
_symmetry.space_group_name_H-M   'P 1'
#
loop_
_entity.id
_entity.type
_entity.pdbx_description
1 polymer ?
#
loop_
_entity_poly.entity_id
_entity_poly.type
_entity_poly.pdbx_seq_one_letter_code
_entity_poly.pdbx_strand_id
1 'polypeptide(L)'
;MAVLQKYFYWPNLRQDVGKYIRSCTACAIAKPAIKKQGLYTPLPTPNRPWESISMDYMSGLPSTKHGNDCVFVVVDRFSKMAIMMACKKNITAEATAKLFFERVWVHFGIPQSIISDRDSRFLSTFWSSLWSMLDTKLMKSTTFHPQTDGQTEVVNRMIVHILRMYNSKHPRTWDESLPYVQHSYNRALHSSAGYSPFQVGLGFQPLCPIDVAMPFVATQESSAHVQSETYKANNFIDHIQHICQ
;
A
#
# COMPACT_ATOMS: atom_id res chain seq x y z
N MET A 1 3.92 2.01 17.11
CA MET A 1 3.42 2.42 18.45
C MET A 1 1.91 2.17 18.58
N ALA A 2 1.05 2.71 17.73
CA ALA A 2 -0.41 2.57 17.86
C ALA A 2 -0.88 1.11 18.00
N VAL A 3 -0.33 0.17 17.22
CA VAL A 3 -0.68 -1.26 17.32
C VAL A 3 -0.30 -1.84 18.68
N LEU A 4 0.90 -1.55 19.18
CA LEU A 4 1.33 -2.07 20.49
C LEU A 4 0.50 -1.49 21.64
N GLN A 5 0.17 -0.20 21.57
CA GLN A 5 -0.66 0.46 22.59
C GLN A 5 -2.09 -0.07 22.63
N LYS A 6 -2.58 -0.66 21.54
CA LYS A 6 -3.89 -1.30 21.47
C LYS A 6 -3.96 -2.60 22.29
N TYR A 7 -2.84 -3.35 22.35
CA TYR A 7 -2.82 -4.69 22.94
C TYR A 7 -1.99 -4.80 24.22
N PHE A 8 -1.06 -3.85 24.47
CA PHE A 8 -0.11 -3.93 25.57
C PHE A 8 -0.01 -2.61 26.31
N TYR A 9 0.16 -2.72 27.60
CA TYR A 9 0.45 -1.59 28.48
C TYR A 9 1.58 -1.95 29.46
N TRP A 10 2.61 -1.08 29.54
CA TRP A 10 3.58 -1.00 30.62
C TRP A 10 4.12 0.45 30.75
N PRO A 11 4.59 0.88 31.95
CA PRO A 11 4.89 2.30 32.22
C PRO A 11 5.85 2.96 31.23
N ASN A 12 6.86 2.23 30.73
CA ASN A 12 7.90 2.75 29.85
C ASN A 12 7.77 2.31 28.38
N LEU A 13 6.57 1.85 27.96
CA LEU A 13 6.30 1.34 26.61
C LEU A 13 6.94 2.17 25.50
N ARG A 14 6.75 3.50 25.51
CA ARG A 14 7.28 4.38 24.46
C ARG A 14 8.81 4.44 24.45
N GLN A 15 9.42 4.49 25.62
CA GLN A 15 10.89 4.57 25.74
C GLN A 15 11.53 3.25 25.30
N ASP A 16 11.00 2.13 25.75
CA ASP A 16 11.55 0.80 25.47
C ASP A 16 11.41 0.44 24.00
N VAL A 17 10.23 0.68 23.40
CA VAL A 17 10.05 0.53 21.95
C VAL A 17 10.97 1.47 21.17
N GLY A 18 11.13 2.72 21.63
CA GLY A 18 12.05 3.66 21.03
C GLY A 18 13.52 3.21 21.11
N LYS A 19 13.96 2.62 22.22
CA LYS A 19 15.29 2.02 22.36
C LYS A 19 15.46 0.83 21.42
N TYR A 20 14.49 -0.09 21.39
CA TYR A 20 14.52 -1.25 20.52
C TYR A 20 14.63 -0.87 19.04
N ILE A 21 13.81 0.08 18.56
CA ILE A 21 13.86 0.55 17.16
C ILE A 21 15.20 1.19 16.83
N ARG A 22 15.79 1.97 17.76
CA ARG A 22 17.10 2.60 17.55
C ARG A 22 18.25 1.60 17.47
N SER A 23 18.18 0.50 18.22
CA SER A 23 19.18 -0.57 18.21
C SER A 23 18.97 -1.61 17.11
N CYS A 24 17.82 -1.58 16.41
CA CYS A 24 17.51 -2.51 15.34
C CYS A 24 18.32 -2.19 14.08
N THR A 25 19.23 -3.09 13.70
CA THR A 25 20.08 -2.94 12.49
C THR A 25 19.26 -2.90 11.20
N ALA A 26 18.21 -3.73 11.09
CA ALA A 26 17.31 -3.72 9.93
C ALA A 26 16.60 -2.36 9.77
N CYS A 27 16.10 -1.78 10.87
CA CYS A 27 15.49 -0.45 10.86
C CYS A 27 16.50 0.65 10.52
N ALA A 28 17.75 0.54 10.99
CA ALA A 28 18.81 1.51 10.72
C ALA A 28 19.21 1.52 9.24
N ILE A 29 19.39 0.35 8.63
CA ILE A 29 19.73 0.19 7.20
C ILE A 29 18.58 0.67 6.30
N ALA A 30 17.33 0.43 6.72
CA ALA A 30 16.16 0.78 5.95
C ALA A 30 15.82 2.28 5.96
N LYS A 31 16.44 3.09 6.84
CA LYS A 31 16.14 4.53 6.98
C LYS A 31 16.38 5.28 5.66
N PRO A 32 15.37 5.96 5.09
CA PRO A 32 15.56 6.76 3.89
C PRO A 32 16.36 8.03 4.20
N ALA A 33 17.21 8.46 3.26
CA ALA A 33 17.85 9.77 3.33
C ALA A 33 16.79 10.89 3.22
N ILE A 34 16.81 11.86 4.12
CA ILE A 34 15.89 13.00 4.12
C ILE A 34 16.40 13.99 3.06
N LYS A 35 15.66 14.15 1.94
CA LYS A 35 15.89 15.23 0.96
C LYS A 35 14.94 16.38 1.26
N LYS A 36 15.45 17.62 1.26
CA LYS A 36 14.61 18.83 1.33
C LYS A 36 13.78 18.92 0.05
N GLN A 37 12.46 19.03 0.18
CA GLN A 37 11.53 19.20 -0.94
C GLN A 37 11.42 20.71 -1.29
N GLY A 38 11.30 21.02 -2.59
CA GLY A 38 11.02 22.39 -3.08
C GLY A 38 9.56 22.81 -2.85
N LEU A 39 9.18 23.98 -3.37
CA LEU A 39 7.81 24.52 -3.28
C LEU A 39 6.79 23.55 -3.91
N TYR A 40 5.75 23.21 -3.17
CA TYR A 40 4.74 22.21 -3.53
C TYR A 40 3.45 22.88 -4.00
N THR A 41 3.03 22.59 -5.23
CA THR A 41 1.68 22.95 -5.72
C THR A 41 0.85 21.67 -5.84
N PRO A 42 0.01 21.35 -4.85
CA PRO A 42 -0.75 20.11 -4.87
C PRO A 42 -1.79 20.11 -6.00
N LEU A 43 -1.92 18.99 -6.70
CA LEU A 43 -3.07 18.75 -7.56
C LEU A 43 -4.34 18.67 -6.73
N PRO A 44 -5.51 19.04 -7.29
CA PRO A 44 -6.78 18.88 -6.60
C PRO A 44 -6.96 17.47 -6.05
N THR A 45 -7.44 17.36 -4.83
CA THR A 45 -7.76 16.08 -4.22
C THR A 45 -9.04 15.53 -4.85
N PRO A 46 -9.10 14.26 -5.25
CA PRO A 46 -10.34 13.64 -5.73
C PRO A 46 -11.43 13.67 -4.65
N ASN A 47 -12.70 13.54 -5.05
CA ASN A 47 -13.84 13.60 -4.14
C ASN A 47 -14.22 12.22 -3.55
N ARG A 48 -13.77 11.14 -4.19
CA ARG A 48 -14.10 9.76 -3.79
C ARG A 48 -12.94 8.80 -4.05
N PRO A 49 -12.91 7.63 -3.37
CA PRO A 49 -11.92 6.61 -3.63
C PRO A 49 -11.95 6.14 -5.10
N TRP A 50 -10.76 5.88 -5.65
CA TRP A 50 -10.50 5.32 -6.99
C TRP A 50 -10.99 6.18 -8.16
N GLU A 51 -11.41 7.42 -7.92
CA GLU A 51 -11.75 8.38 -8.97
C GLU A 51 -10.50 8.85 -9.73
N SER A 52 -9.42 9.08 -9.01
CA SER A 52 -8.13 9.48 -9.56
C SER A 52 -7.02 8.64 -8.96
N ILE A 53 -6.23 8.01 -9.81
CA ILE A 53 -5.12 7.16 -9.39
C ILE A 53 -3.78 7.69 -9.87
N SER A 54 -2.71 7.31 -9.20
CA SER A 54 -1.35 7.48 -9.71
C SER A 54 -0.71 6.13 -9.96
N MET A 55 0.12 6.05 -10.99
CA MET A 55 0.84 4.85 -11.40
C MET A 55 2.32 5.15 -11.53
N ASP A 56 3.15 4.22 -11.06
CA ASP A 56 4.60 4.33 -11.14
C ASP A 56 5.27 2.95 -11.13
N TYR A 57 6.54 2.91 -11.53
CA TYR A 57 7.37 1.72 -11.48
C TYR A 57 8.55 1.89 -10.53
N MET A 58 8.63 1.00 -9.57
CA MET A 58 9.81 0.89 -8.70
C MET A 58 10.79 -0.13 -9.30
N SER A 59 11.83 0.37 -9.94
CA SER A 59 12.93 -0.44 -10.50
C SER A 59 14.15 -0.49 -9.55
N GLY A 60 15.14 -1.31 -9.92
CA GLY A 60 16.37 -1.46 -9.14
C GLY A 60 16.27 -2.45 -7.99
N LEU A 61 15.26 -3.30 -7.99
CA LEU A 61 15.13 -4.43 -7.07
C LEU A 61 15.94 -5.63 -7.58
N PRO A 62 16.46 -6.49 -6.67
CA PRO A 62 17.14 -7.71 -7.07
C PRO A 62 16.20 -8.63 -7.84
N SER A 63 16.70 -9.27 -8.91
CA SER A 63 15.91 -10.26 -9.65
C SER A 63 15.56 -11.43 -8.74
N THR A 64 14.28 -11.80 -8.73
CA THR A 64 13.75 -12.93 -7.94
C THR A 64 13.83 -14.23 -8.73
N LYS A 65 13.52 -15.36 -8.06
CA LYS A 65 13.42 -16.67 -8.74
C LYS A 65 12.35 -16.73 -9.82
N HIS A 66 11.33 -15.86 -9.75
CA HIS A 66 10.27 -15.73 -10.76
C HIS A 66 10.66 -14.75 -11.88
N GLY A 67 11.86 -14.17 -11.82
CA GLY A 67 12.37 -13.22 -12.81
C GLY A 67 11.80 -11.82 -12.66
N ASN A 68 11.20 -11.48 -11.52
CA ASN A 68 10.72 -10.14 -11.20
C ASN A 68 11.88 -9.27 -10.69
N ASP A 69 11.97 -8.03 -11.17
CA ASP A 69 13.01 -7.05 -10.80
C ASP A 69 12.44 -5.63 -10.67
N CYS A 70 11.09 -5.53 -10.74
CA CYS A 70 10.35 -4.28 -10.69
C CYS A 70 9.01 -4.47 -9.99
N VAL A 71 8.51 -3.42 -9.36
CA VAL A 71 7.13 -3.36 -8.83
C VAL A 71 6.37 -2.30 -9.58
N PHE A 72 5.24 -2.67 -10.17
CA PHE A 72 4.23 -1.73 -10.65
C PHE A 72 3.33 -1.34 -9.48
N VAL A 73 3.25 -0.05 -9.20
CA VAL A 73 2.51 0.51 -8.05
C VAL A 73 1.36 1.35 -8.58
N VAL A 74 0.17 1.10 -8.07
CA VAL A 74 -1.03 1.93 -8.32
C VAL A 74 -1.52 2.45 -6.99
N VAL A 75 -1.69 3.77 -6.87
CA VAL A 75 -2.11 4.44 -5.64
C VAL A 75 -3.39 5.22 -5.89
N ASP A 76 -4.40 4.95 -5.09
CA ASP A 76 -5.58 5.82 -5.02
C ASP A 76 -5.20 7.17 -4.39
N ARG A 77 -5.45 8.25 -5.11
CA ARG A 77 -5.08 9.60 -4.67
C ARG A 77 -5.96 10.12 -3.52
N PHE A 78 -7.16 9.57 -3.36
CA PHE A 78 -8.06 9.92 -2.26
C PHE A 78 -7.65 9.23 -0.97
N SER A 79 -7.72 7.92 -0.91
CA SER A 79 -7.47 7.11 0.29
C SER A 79 -6.00 6.86 0.58
N LYS A 80 -5.10 7.06 -0.40
CA LYS A 80 -3.69 6.64 -0.39
C LYS A 80 -3.51 5.12 -0.40
N MET A 81 -4.56 4.38 -0.66
CA MET A 81 -4.49 2.93 -0.78
C MET A 81 -3.61 2.54 -1.96
N ALA A 82 -2.66 1.65 -1.72
CA ALA A 82 -1.70 1.21 -2.72
C ALA A 82 -1.94 -0.26 -3.09
N ILE A 83 -1.89 -0.55 -4.39
CA ILE A 83 -1.82 -1.91 -4.94
C ILE A 83 -0.44 -2.09 -5.57
N MET A 84 0.22 -3.18 -5.19
CA MET A 84 1.61 -3.46 -5.55
C MET A 84 1.67 -4.76 -6.33
N MET A 85 2.28 -4.73 -7.51
CA MET A 85 2.32 -5.86 -8.43
C MET A 85 3.76 -6.11 -8.87
N ALA A 86 4.28 -7.31 -8.57
CA ALA A 86 5.60 -7.72 -9.04
C ALA A 86 5.57 -7.91 -10.56
N CYS A 87 6.58 -7.39 -11.24
CA CYS A 87 6.71 -7.50 -12.69
C CYS A 87 8.18 -7.46 -13.12
N LYS A 88 8.42 -7.66 -14.42
CA LYS A 88 9.73 -7.46 -15.02
C LYS A 88 9.91 -6.01 -15.43
N LYS A 89 11.11 -5.47 -15.33
CA LYS A 89 11.44 -4.11 -15.77
C LYS A 89 11.13 -3.86 -17.25
N ASN A 90 11.24 -4.90 -18.08
CA ASN A 90 10.95 -4.85 -19.52
C ASN A 90 9.50 -5.22 -19.86
N ILE A 91 8.56 -5.17 -18.92
CA ILE A 91 7.14 -5.39 -19.18
C ILE A 91 6.63 -4.42 -20.25
N THR A 92 5.79 -4.90 -21.18
CA THR A 92 5.21 -4.06 -22.24
C THR A 92 4.00 -3.25 -21.73
N ALA A 93 3.56 -2.25 -22.49
CA ALA A 93 2.37 -1.47 -22.16
C ALA A 93 1.10 -2.34 -22.13
N GLU A 94 0.99 -3.32 -23.05
CA GLU A 94 -0.12 -4.28 -23.10
C GLU A 94 -0.15 -5.19 -21.88
N ALA A 95 1.03 -5.73 -21.49
CA ALA A 95 1.13 -6.57 -20.30
C ALA A 95 0.88 -5.75 -19.02
N THR A 96 1.26 -4.48 -18.98
CA THR A 96 0.93 -3.55 -17.89
C THR A 96 -0.57 -3.32 -17.80
N ALA A 97 -1.24 -3.08 -18.93
CA ALA A 97 -2.69 -2.93 -18.96
C ALA A 97 -3.38 -4.20 -18.43
N LYS A 98 -2.96 -5.38 -18.92
CA LYS A 98 -3.48 -6.67 -18.43
C LYS A 98 -3.33 -6.79 -16.92
N LEU A 99 -2.15 -6.50 -16.38
CA LEU A 99 -1.88 -6.56 -14.95
C LEU A 99 -2.77 -5.58 -14.15
N PHE A 100 -2.98 -4.38 -14.69
CA PHE A 100 -3.90 -3.40 -14.11
C PHE A 100 -5.35 -3.92 -14.07
N PHE A 101 -5.85 -4.48 -15.18
CA PHE A 101 -7.20 -5.00 -15.23
C PHE A 101 -7.41 -6.18 -14.29
N GLU A 102 -6.45 -7.09 -14.18
CA GLU A 102 -6.52 -8.27 -13.31
C GLU A 102 -6.46 -7.92 -11.81
N ARG A 103 -5.76 -6.85 -11.42
CA ARG A 103 -5.43 -6.57 -10.02
C ARG A 103 -6.06 -5.32 -9.45
N VAL A 104 -6.47 -4.38 -10.28
CA VAL A 104 -7.03 -3.09 -9.85
C VAL A 104 -8.47 -2.94 -10.31
N TRP A 105 -8.67 -2.93 -11.64
CA TRP A 105 -9.98 -2.71 -12.21
C TRP A 105 -11.06 -3.68 -11.70
N VAL A 106 -10.74 -4.96 -11.57
CA VAL A 106 -11.67 -6.00 -11.08
C VAL A 106 -12.26 -5.68 -9.71
N HIS A 107 -11.57 -4.87 -8.90
CA HIS A 107 -12.00 -4.50 -7.56
C HIS A 107 -12.58 -3.08 -7.46
N PHE A 108 -12.10 -2.15 -8.29
CA PHE A 108 -12.34 -0.73 -8.09
C PHE A 108 -12.92 0.00 -9.31
N GLY A 109 -13.03 -0.68 -10.46
CA GLY A 109 -13.54 -0.09 -11.68
C GLY A 109 -12.54 0.80 -12.43
N ILE A 110 -13.05 1.55 -13.41
CA ILE A 110 -12.27 2.46 -14.26
C ILE A 110 -12.11 3.82 -13.57
N PRO A 111 -10.88 4.35 -13.41
CA PRO A 111 -10.67 5.68 -12.87
C PRO A 111 -11.03 6.76 -13.91
N GLN A 112 -11.46 7.93 -13.44
CA GLN A 112 -11.67 9.09 -14.30
C GLN A 112 -10.36 9.74 -14.75
N SER A 113 -9.31 9.63 -13.93
CA SER A 113 -8.00 10.15 -14.29
C SER A 113 -6.85 9.30 -13.76
N ILE A 114 -5.78 9.26 -14.54
CA ILE A 114 -4.53 8.58 -14.20
C ILE A 114 -3.39 9.59 -14.27
N ILE A 115 -2.60 9.66 -13.21
CA ILE A 115 -1.36 10.40 -13.15
C ILE A 115 -0.20 9.42 -13.25
N SER A 116 0.74 9.67 -14.13
CA SER A 116 1.94 8.86 -14.26
C SER A 116 3.15 9.74 -14.58
N ASP A 117 4.32 9.18 -14.37
CA ASP A 117 5.55 9.75 -14.89
C ASP A 117 5.64 9.64 -16.42
N ARG A 118 6.79 9.98 -16.98
CA ARG A 118 7.06 9.90 -18.41
C ARG A 118 7.72 8.58 -18.83
N ASP A 119 7.45 7.50 -18.12
CA ASP A 119 7.90 6.18 -18.54
C ASP A 119 7.37 5.85 -19.95
N SER A 120 8.23 5.25 -20.76
CA SER A 120 7.91 4.94 -22.18
C SER A 120 6.65 4.08 -22.34
N ARG A 121 6.35 3.23 -21.37
CA ARG A 121 5.14 2.38 -21.35
C ARG A 121 3.87 3.22 -21.26
N PHE A 122 3.86 4.24 -20.40
CA PHE A 122 2.73 5.18 -20.25
C PHE A 122 2.66 6.23 -21.36
N LEU A 123 3.73 6.38 -22.15
CA LEU A 123 3.77 7.27 -23.32
C LEU A 123 3.40 6.55 -24.62
N SER A 124 3.24 5.23 -24.61
CA SER A 124 2.97 4.45 -25.80
C SER A 124 1.62 4.82 -26.45
N THR A 125 1.52 4.67 -27.76
CA THR A 125 0.27 4.87 -28.50
C THR A 125 -0.82 3.93 -28.01
N PHE A 126 -0.46 2.67 -27.77
CA PHE A 126 -1.38 1.67 -27.18
C PHE A 126 -2.01 2.18 -25.89
N TRP A 127 -1.19 2.65 -24.94
CA TRP A 127 -1.65 3.13 -23.64
C TRP A 127 -2.59 4.34 -23.78
N SER A 128 -2.21 5.29 -24.64
CA SER A 128 -3.01 6.49 -24.88
C SER A 128 -4.36 6.17 -25.55
N SER A 129 -4.37 5.26 -26.53
CA SER A 129 -5.59 4.82 -27.21
C SER A 129 -6.52 4.06 -26.28
N LEU A 130 -5.98 3.11 -25.48
CA LEU A 130 -6.76 2.34 -24.49
C LEU A 130 -7.53 3.25 -23.55
N TRP A 131 -6.85 4.18 -22.90
CA TRP A 131 -7.49 5.06 -21.92
C TRP A 131 -8.40 6.12 -22.55
N SER A 132 -8.12 6.54 -23.77
CA SER A 132 -9.05 7.38 -24.54
C SER A 132 -10.36 6.67 -24.84
N MET A 133 -10.32 5.37 -25.20
CA MET A 133 -11.52 4.56 -25.42
C MET A 133 -12.35 4.32 -24.15
N LEU A 134 -11.71 4.39 -23.00
CA LEU A 134 -12.33 4.23 -21.67
C LEU A 134 -12.74 5.57 -21.04
N ASP A 135 -12.63 6.67 -21.75
CA ASP A 135 -12.92 8.05 -21.31
C ASP A 135 -12.14 8.43 -20.02
N THR A 136 -10.93 7.89 -19.89
CA THR A 136 -10.04 8.17 -18.78
C THR A 136 -9.01 9.23 -19.14
N LYS A 137 -8.93 10.30 -18.36
CA LYS A 137 -8.01 11.41 -18.58
C LYS A 137 -6.59 11.05 -18.11
N LEU A 138 -5.64 11.02 -19.03
CA LEU A 138 -4.22 10.84 -18.72
C LEU A 138 -3.56 12.19 -18.37
N MET A 139 -2.98 12.28 -17.19
CA MET A 139 -2.22 13.43 -16.71
C MET A 139 -0.76 13.02 -16.51
N LYS A 140 0.13 13.64 -17.28
CA LYS A 140 1.57 13.35 -17.23
C LYS A 140 2.27 14.36 -16.33
N SER A 141 3.13 13.88 -15.42
CA SER A 141 3.99 14.76 -14.63
C SER A 141 4.95 15.51 -15.55
N THR A 142 5.19 16.79 -15.27
CA THR A 142 6.13 17.59 -16.05
C THR A 142 7.50 17.63 -15.37
N THR A 143 8.55 17.75 -16.19
CA THR A 143 9.95 17.86 -15.68
C THR A 143 10.14 19.05 -14.74
N PHE A 144 9.35 20.13 -14.93
CA PHE A 144 9.39 21.34 -14.12
C PHE A 144 8.50 21.29 -12.87
N HIS A 145 7.58 20.31 -12.80
CA HIS A 145 6.73 20.07 -11.65
C HIS A 145 6.76 18.57 -11.26
N PRO A 146 7.91 18.05 -10.81
CA PRO A 146 8.01 16.66 -10.35
C PRO A 146 7.07 16.38 -9.16
N GLN A 147 6.55 17.43 -8.56
CA GLN A 147 5.62 17.41 -7.44
C GLN A 147 4.19 17.00 -7.80
N THR A 148 3.86 16.90 -9.09
CA THR A 148 2.57 16.38 -9.54
C THR A 148 2.35 14.95 -9.04
N ASP A 149 3.43 14.21 -8.79
CA ASP A 149 3.45 12.83 -8.30
C ASP A 149 4.09 12.69 -6.91
N GLY A 150 4.24 13.77 -6.16
CA GLY A 150 4.87 13.76 -4.83
C GLY A 150 4.21 12.79 -3.84
N GLN A 151 2.95 12.44 -4.06
CA GLN A 151 2.25 11.44 -3.24
C GLN A 151 2.77 10.03 -3.54
N THR A 152 2.92 9.67 -4.81
CA THR A 152 3.46 8.37 -5.24
C THR A 152 4.92 8.22 -4.82
N GLU A 153 5.72 9.29 -4.91
CA GLU A 153 7.10 9.25 -4.42
C GLU A 153 7.19 8.94 -2.92
N VAL A 154 6.32 9.53 -2.10
CA VAL A 154 6.26 9.23 -0.66
C VAL A 154 5.84 7.78 -0.42
N VAL A 155 4.84 7.29 -1.14
CA VAL A 155 4.38 5.90 -1.08
C VAL A 155 5.51 4.96 -1.48
N ASN A 156 6.15 5.18 -2.63
CA ASN A 156 7.26 4.36 -3.13
C ASN A 156 8.42 4.29 -2.13
N ARG A 157 8.76 5.43 -1.52
CA ARG A 157 9.81 5.50 -0.49
C ARG A 157 9.46 4.66 0.73
N MET A 158 8.20 4.69 1.17
CA MET A 158 7.71 3.88 2.29
C MET A 158 7.69 2.39 1.93
N ILE A 159 7.25 2.03 0.72
CA ILE A 159 7.26 0.65 0.21
C ILE A 159 8.68 0.09 0.21
N VAL A 160 9.64 0.83 -0.35
CA VAL A 160 11.07 0.44 -0.35
C VAL A 160 11.58 0.21 1.07
N HIS A 161 11.20 1.09 2.00
CA HIS A 161 11.58 0.95 3.40
C HIS A 161 11.04 -0.35 4.01
N ILE A 162 9.75 -0.63 3.82
CA ILE A 162 9.11 -1.85 4.34
C ILE A 162 9.70 -3.09 3.67
N LEU A 163 9.90 -3.08 2.35
CA LEU A 163 10.51 -4.20 1.62
C LEU A 163 11.93 -4.51 2.13
N ARG A 164 12.75 -3.49 2.38
CA ARG A 164 14.09 -3.68 2.96
C ARG A 164 14.05 -4.32 4.35
N MET A 165 13.07 -3.95 5.16
CA MET A 165 12.89 -4.54 6.48
C MET A 165 12.48 -6.01 6.39
N TYR A 166 11.48 -6.33 5.57
CA TYR A 166 11.00 -7.71 5.41
C TYR A 166 12.05 -8.63 4.79
N ASN A 167 12.79 -8.14 3.78
CA ASN A 167 13.68 -8.97 2.98
C ASN A 167 15.18 -8.72 3.28
N SER A 168 15.49 -8.19 4.46
CA SER A 168 16.88 -7.90 4.86
C SER A 168 17.81 -9.12 4.77
N LYS A 169 17.31 -10.32 5.09
CA LYS A 169 18.05 -11.58 5.04
C LYS A 169 17.97 -12.27 3.68
N HIS A 170 16.88 -12.12 2.95
CA HIS A 170 16.58 -12.81 1.68
C HIS A 170 16.09 -11.82 0.62
N PRO A 171 16.95 -10.94 0.09
CA PRO A 171 16.52 -9.86 -0.80
C PRO A 171 15.93 -10.33 -2.13
N ARG A 172 16.16 -11.58 -2.55
CA ARG A 172 15.62 -12.14 -3.81
C ARG A 172 14.24 -12.78 -3.68
N THR A 173 13.60 -12.70 -2.51
CA THR A 173 12.23 -13.21 -2.26
C THR A 173 11.23 -12.08 -2.01
N TRP A 174 11.57 -10.87 -2.41
CA TRP A 174 10.76 -9.69 -2.13
C TRP A 174 9.36 -9.76 -2.79
N ASP A 175 9.23 -10.42 -3.93
CA ASP A 175 7.95 -10.60 -4.63
C ASP A 175 6.97 -11.50 -3.83
N GLU A 176 7.48 -12.49 -3.10
CA GLU A 176 6.68 -13.30 -2.19
C GLU A 176 6.21 -12.51 -0.95
N SER A 177 7.00 -11.53 -0.52
CA SER A 177 6.67 -10.67 0.62
C SER A 177 5.73 -9.51 0.26
N LEU A 178 5.56 -9.22 -1.04
CA LEU A 178 4.85 -8.04 -1.52
C LEU A 178 3.40 -7.93 -1.02
N PRO A 179 2.59 -9.03 -0.92
CA PRO A 179 1.25 -8.97 -0.35
C PRO A 179 1.25 -8.50 1.12
N TYR A 180 2.22 -8.94 1.91
CA TYR A 180 2.36 -8.55 3.33
C TYR A 180 2.79 -7.08 3.47
N VAL A 181 3.68 -6.62 2.59
CA VAL A 181 4.11 -5.22 2.51
C VAL A 181 2.93 -4.32 2.13
N GLN A 182 2.15 -4.71 1.12
CA GLN A 182 0.94 -4.01 0.69
C GLN A 182 -0.07 -3.92 1.85
N HIS A 183 -0.34 -5.02 2.53
CA HIS A 183 -1.26 -5.04 3.66
C HIS A 183 -0.77 -4.15 4.81
N SER A 184 0.51 -4.25 5.16
CA SER A 184 1.12 -3.45 6.23
C SER A 184 1.08 -1.95 5.92
N TYR A 185 1.34 -1.56 4.66
CA TYR A 185 1.24 -0.18 4.20
C TYR A 185 -0.20 0.33 4.31
N ASN A 186 -1.16 -0.41 3.74
CA ASN A 186 -2.57 0.01 3.69
C ASN A 186 -3.24 0.01 5.07
N ARG A 187 -2.67 -0.70 6.04
CA ARG A 187 -3.12 -0.74 7.43
C ARG A 187 -2.51 0.36 8.30
N ALA A 188 -1.36 0.89 7.93
CA ALA A 188 -0.66 1.90 8.71
C ALA A 188 -1.43 3.24 8.73
N LEU A 189 -1.45 3.91 9.89
CA LEU A 189 -2.02 5.25 10.00
C LEU A 189 -1.15 6.25 9.25
N HIS A 190 -1.74 6.99 8.34
CA HIS A 190 -1.08 8.09 7.66
C HIS A 190 -1.13 9.36 8.53
N SER A 191 0.03 9.95 8.79
CA SER A 191 0.16 11.14 9.65
C SER A 191 -0.64 12.35 9.16
N SER A 192 -0.86 12.46 7.85
CA SER A 192 -1.60 13.57 7.24
C SER A 192 -3.12 13.39 7.30
N ALA A 193 -3.64 12.16 7.38
CA ALA A 193 -5.06 11.87 7.34
C ALA A 193 -5.63 11.43 8.71
N GLY A 194 -4.76 10.95 9.62
CA GLY A 194 -5.18 10.37 10.90
C GLY A 194 -5.84 8.97 10.77
N TYR A 195 -6.04 8.49 9.56
CA TYR A 195 -6.66 7.20 9.22
C TYR A 195 -5.73 6.35 8.35
N SER A 196 -5.98 5.05 8.33
CA SER A 196 -5.29 4.16 7.39
C SER A 196 -5.93 4.21 6.01
N PRO A 197 -5.16 3.90 4.92
CA PRO A 197 -5.71 3.75 3.58
C PRO A 197 -6.90 2.80 3.51
N PHE A 198 -6.88 1.69 4.26
CA PHE A 198 -8.01 0.77 4.33
C PHE A 198 -9.26 1.42 4.92
N GLN A 199 -9.13 2.15 6.03
CA GLN A 199 -10.28 2.84 6.64
C GLN A 199 -10.90 3.87 5.70
N VAL A 200 -10.06 4.63 4.97
CA VAL A 200 -10.55 5.64 4.03
C VAL A 200 -11.11 5.01 2.75
N GLY A 201 -10.45 3.97 2.22
CA GLY A 201 -10.82 3.34 0.95
C GLY A 201 -11.94 2.32 1.05
N LEU A 202 -12.00 1.56 2.15
CA LEU A 202 -12.94 0.46 2.35
C LEU A 202 -14.00 0.76 3.43
N GLY A 203 -13.80 1.81 4.24
CA GLY A 203 -14.67 2.11 5.37
C GLY A 203 -14.40 1.29 6.64
N PHE A 204 -13.51 0.33 6.60
CA PHE A 204 -13.14 -0.52 7.74
C PHE A 204 -11.65 -0.90 7.70
N GLN A 205 -11.16 -1.44 8.81
CA GLN A 205 -9.79 -1.95 8.93
C GLN A 205 -9.81 -3.48 8.78
N PRO A 206 -9.29 -4.06 7.69
CA PRO A 206 -9.19 -5.51 7.55
C PRO A 206 -8.37 -6.13 8.69
N LEU A 207 -8.83 -7.26 9.21
CA LEU A 207 -8.12 -8.01 10.23
C LEU A 207 -6.81 -8.56 9.69
N CYS A 208 -5.81 -8.61 10.55
CA CYS A 208 -4.55 -9.29 10.27
C CYS A 208 -4.31 -10.41 11.30
N PRO A 209 -3.39 -11.34 11.05
CA PRO A 209 -3.16 -12.47 11.95
C PRO A 209 -2.94 -12.10 13.41
N ILE A 210 -2.32 -10.95 13.72
CA ILE A 210 -2.12 -10.51 15.08
C ILE A 210 -3.42 -10.10 15.78
N ASP A 211 -4.41 -9.60 15.04
CA ASP A 211 -5.72 -9.25 15.62
C ASP A 211 -6.50 -10.50 16.01
N VAL A 212 -6.29 -11.61 15.30
CA VAL A 212 -6.91 -12.90 15.57
C VAL A 212 -6.16 -13.65 16.68
N ALA A 213 -4.83 -13.57 16.67
CA ALA A 213 -3.99 -14.26 17.67
C ALA A 213 -4.06 -13.62 19.08
N MET A 214 -4.46 -12.34 19.15
CA MET A 214 -4.61 -11.65 20.43
C MET A 214 -6.11 -11.41 20.67
N PRO A 215 -6.74 -12.15 21.62
CA PRO A 215 -8.11 -11.87 22.01
C PRO A 215 -8.19 -10.41 22.48
N PHE A 216 -9.18 -9.72 21.96
CA PHE A 216 -9.50 -8.34 22.33
C PHE A 216 -9.62 -8.29 23.86
N VAL A 217 -8.72 -7.61 24.53
CA VAL A 217 -8.99 -7.14 25.90
C VAL A 217 -10.04 -6.05 25.71
N ALA A 218 -11.30 -6.47 25.74
CA ALA A 218 -12.44 -5.58 25.67
C ALA A 218 -12.30 -4.59 26.83
N THR A 219 -11.96 -3.35 26.53
CA THR A 219 -12.32 -2.25 27.41
C THR A 219 -13.85 -2.34 27.61
N GLN A 220 -14.30 -2.32 28.84
CA GLN A 220 -15.66 -2.62 29.32
C GLN A 220 -16.79 -1.75 28.77
N GLU A 221 -16.64 -1.13 27.60
CA GLU A 221 -17.67 -0.30 26.96
C GLU A 221 -18.18 -0.87 25.63
N SER A 222 -17.93 -2.15 25.36
CA SER A 222 -18.51 -2.81 24.19
C SER A 222 -19.97 -3.16 24.47
N SER A 223 -20.89 -2.46 23.82
CA SER A 223 -22.32 -2.75 23.82
C SER A 223 -22.58 -4.24 23.48
N ALA A 224 -23.65 -4.83 24.02
CA ALA A 224 -24.07 -6.21 23.78
C ALA A 224 -24.14 -6.60 22.28
N HIS A 225 -24.35 -5.61 21.41
CA HIS A 225 -24.34 -5.78 19.95
C HIS A 225 -22.94 -6.17 19.39
N VAL A 226 -21.86 -5.59 19.90
CA VAL A 226 -20.47 -5.92 19.47
C VAL A 226 -20.09 -7.34 19.89
N GLN A 227 -20.52 -7.77 21.07
CA GLN A 227 -20.28 -9.15 21.53
C GLN A 227 -21.02 -10.18 20.68
N SER A 228 -22.27 -9.90 20.24
CA SER A 228 -23.05 -10.75 19.33
C SER A 228 -22.37 -10.89 17.97
N GLU A 229 -21.87 -9.80 17.39
CA GLU A 229 -21.17 -9.84 16.10
C GLU A 229 -19.82 -10.55 16.18
N THR A 230 -19.08 -10.41 17.26
CA THR A 230 -17.83 -11.15 17.51
C THR A 230 -18.08 -12.65 17.62
N TYR A 231 -19.14 -13.06 18.29
CA TYR A 231 -19.54 -14.47 18.39
C TYR A 231 -19.89 -15.08 17.02
N LYS A 232 -20.64 -14.36 16.20
CA LYS A 232 -20.97 -14.79 14.82
C LYS A 232 -19.73 -14.93 13.95
N ALA A 233 -18.79 -14.00 14.06
CA ALA A 233 -17.54 -14.01 13.32
C ALA A 233 -16.65 -15.21 13.70
N ASN A 234 -16.56 -15.55 14.99
CA ASN A 234 -15.80 -16.71 15.45
C ASN A 234 -16.41 -18.02 14.93
N ASN A 235 -17.73 -18.17 14.99
CA ASN A 235 -18.42 -19.35 14.43
C ASN A 235 -18.20 -19.49 12.91
N PHE A 236 -18.12 -18.38 12.19
CA PHE A 236 -17.82 -18.39 10.76
C PHE A 236 -16.36 -18.81 10.47
N ILE A 237 -15.42 -18.37 11.27
CA ILE A 237 -14.01 -18.77 11.17
C ILE A 237 -13.85 -20.27 11.45
N ASP A 238 -14.50 -20.80 12.50
CA ASP A 238 -14.49 -22.22 12.84
C ASP A 238 -15.09 -23.06 11.71
N HIS A 239 -16.16 -22.58 11.09
CA HIS A 239 -16.78 -23.23 9.94
C HIS A 239 -15.84 -23.30 8.73
N ILE A 240 -15.13 -22.21 8.41
CA ILE A 240 -14.14 -22.19 7.32
C ILE A 240 -12.99 -23.14 7.62
N GLN A 241 -12.49 -23.20 8.85
CA GLN A 241 -11.41 -24.11 9.24
C GLN A 241 -11.82 -25.58 9.08
N HIS A 242 -13.07 -25.93 9.37
CA HIS A 242 -13.62 -27.29 9.14
C HIS A 242 -13.77 -27.66 7.66
N ILE A 243 -13.99 -26.69 6.78
CA ILE A 243 -14.09 -26.95 5.32
C ILE A 243 -12.70 -27.14 4.70
N CYS A 244 -11.65 -26.57 5.30
CA CYS A 244 -10.27 -26.62 4.80
C CYS A 244 -9.45 -27.82 5.32
N GLN A 245 -10.01 -28.68 6.17
CA GLN A 245 -9.46 -29.97 6.61
C GLN A 245 -9.98 -31.10 5.72
#